data_752998718991ae9546d77f7ab10a9adf
#
_entry.id   752998718991ae9546d77f7ab10a9adf
#
_cell.length_a   1.000
_cell.length_b   1.000
_cell.length_c   1.000
_cell.angle_alpha   90.00
_cell.angle_beta   90.00
_cell.angle_gamma   90.00
#
_symmetry.space_group_name_H-M   'P 1'
#
loop_
_entity.id
_entity.type
_entity.pdbx_description
1 polymer ?
#
loop_
_entity_poly.entity_id
_entity_poly.type
_entity_poly.pdbx_seq_one_letter_code
_entity_poly.pdbx_strand_id
1 'polypeptide(L)'
;MASRLVLALDETDSVRACKIAEEVAPFVAAIKINYPLVLSSGLGIVTEISKFAKVICDFKVADIPNTNRLITESVFEAGAQGIIAHAFPGLESLKAIREVDSSKDLFVVITMSHPRGGDFFDIEAFCSLALEVGATGVIAPATRPEDISRIRDLIGNLKIMSPGVGAQGGNSKEALKAGADFIIVGRGIYLSDNPAEAAEQYSRDLEIDD
;
A
#
# COMPACT_ATOMS: atom_id res chain seq x y z
N MET A 1 11.24 17.68 1.47
CA MET A 1 10.60 16.70 2.41
C MET A 1 10.48 15.35 1.70
N ALA A 2 10.37 14.23 2.42
CA ALA A 2 10.12 12.94 1.78
C ALA A 2 8.68 12.90 1.27
N SER A 3 8.45 12.39 0.05
CA SER A 3 7.10 12.30 -0.54
C SER A 3 6.17 11.45 0.32
N ARG A 4 4.88 11.84 0.39
CA ARG A 4 3.79 11.08 1.01
C ARG A 4 2.95 10.32 -0.01
N LEU A 5 3.31 10.41 -1.29
CA LEU A 5 2.60 9.77 -2.39
C LEU A 5 3.08 8.34 -2.58
N VAL A 6 2.14 7.40 -2.71
CA VAL A 6 2.39 6.03 -3.17
C VAL A 6 1.60 5.82 -4.46
N LEU A 7 2.29 5.43 -5.53
CA LEU A 7 1.61 5.07 -6.78
C LEU A 7 1.05 3.66 -6.69
N ALA A 8 -0.26 3.46 -6.94
CA ALA A 8 -0.82 2.14 -7.23
C ALA A 8 -0.74 1.89 -8.74
N LEU A 9 0.19 1.03 -9.16
CA LEU A 9 0.47 0.73 -10.56
C LEU A 9 -0.22 -0.58 -10.97
N ASP A 10 -1.44 -0.46 -11.52
CA ASP A 10 -2.26 -1.58 -11.98
C ASP A 10 -2.25 -1.70 -13.53
N GLU A 11 -1.20 -1.16 -14.18
CA GLU A 11 -0.95 -1.30 -15.62
C GLU A 11 -0.63 -2.76 -15.95
N THR A 12 -1.17 -3.29 -17.05
CA THR A 12 -0.99 -4.69 -17.45
C THR A 12 0.06 -4.90 -18.55
N ASP A 13 0.46 -3.84 -19.24
CA ASP A 13 1.59 -3.84 -20.17
C ASP A 13 2.88 -3.59 -19.38
N SER A 14 3.79 -4.57 -19.37
CA SER A 14 5.04 -4.52 -18.60
C SER A 14 5.99 -3.42 -19.06
N VAL A 15 6.05 -3.13 -20.35
CA VAL A 15 6.94 -2.10 -20.93
C VAL A 15 6.44 -0.73 -20.48
N ARG A 16 5.14 -0.50 -20.59
CA ARG A 16 4.51 0.74 -20.14
C ARG A 16 4.61 0.89 -18.61
N ALA A 17 4.42 -0.20 -17.85
CA ALA A 17 4.56 -0.18 -16.40
C ALA A 17 5.97 0.24 -15.96
N CYS A 18 7.04 -0.31 -16.57
CA CYS A 18 8.42 0.08 -16.29
C CYS A 18 8.69 1.55 -16.65
N LYS A 19 8.20 2.01 -17.79
CA LYS A 19 8.33 3.43 -18.22
C LYS A 19 7.66 4.36 -17.21
N ILE A 20 6.42 4.08 -16.81
CA ILE A 20 5.72 4.87 -15.80
C ILE A 20 6.49 4.86 -14.48
N ALA A 21 6.97 3.70 -14.04
CA ALA A 21 7.73 3.57 -12.80
C ALA A 21 8.98 4.44 -12.78
N GLU A 22 9.76 4.45 -13.88
CA GLU A 22 10.94 5.31 -14.05
C GLU A 22 10.59 6.80 -14.00
N GLU A 23 9.56 7.21 -14.74
CA GLU A 23 9.13 8.62 -14.84
C GLU A 23 8.60 9.17 -13.51
N VAL A 24 7.89 8.35 -12.70
CA VAL A 24 7.28 8.82 -11.44
C VAL A 24 8.17 8.65 -10.22
N ALA A 25 9.24 7.86 -10.32
CA ALA A 25 10.13 7.54 -9.19
C ALA A 25 10.58 8.75 -8.36
N PRO A 26 10.92 9.94 -8.95
CA PRO A 26 11.32 11.11 -8.17
C PRO A 26 10.23 11.69 -7.26
N PHE A 27 8.96 11.39 -7.53
CA PHE A 27 7.81 12.03 -6.90
C PHE A 27 7.08 11.14 -5.89
N VAL A 28 7.46 9.86 -5.78
CA VAL A 28 6.75 8.87 -4.95
C VAL A 28 7.62 8.33 -3.81
N ALA A 29 7.00 8.01 -2.68
CA ALA A 29 7.65 7.30 -1.58
C ALA A 29 7.83 5.80 -1.89
N ALA A 30 6.90 5.23 -2.67
CA ALA A 30 6.91 3.84 -3.10
C ALA A 30 5.99 3.63 -4.32
N ILE A 31 6.22 2.54 -5.04
CA ILE A 31 5.30 2.01 -6.05
C ILE A 31 4.67 0.74 -5.51
N LYS A 32 3.35 0.73 -5.44
CA LYS A 32 2.55 -0.42 -5.03
C LYS A 32 2.11 -1.22 -6.25
N ILE A 33 2.54 -2.48 -6.33
CA ILE A 33 2.20 -3.42 -7.41
C ILE A 33 1.13 -4.38 -6.91
N ASN A 34 0.13 -4.67 -7.77
CA ASN A 34 -0.96 -5.57 -7.46
C ASN A 34 -1.06 -6.72 -8.50
N TYR A 35 -1.97 -7.64 -8.28
CA TYR A 35 -2.22 -8.81 -9.13
C TYR A 35 -2.36 -8.53 -10.62
N PRO A 36 -3.09 -7.49 -11.09
CA PRO A 36 -3.24 -7.24 -12.53
C PRO A 36 -1.90 -7.22 -13.27
N LEU A 37 -0.91 -6.48 -12.74
CA LEU A 37 0.41 -6.37 -13.34
C LEU A 37 1.20 -7.68 -13.23
N VAL A 38 1.20 -8.33 -12.06
CA VAL A 38 1.99 -9.56 -11.84
C VAL A 38 1.40 -10.74 -12.62
N LEU A 39 0.08 -10.85 -12.70
CA LEU A 39 -0.56 -11.94 -13.47
C LEU A 39 -0.32 -11.80 -14.99
N SER A 40 -0.21 -10.57 -15.50
CA SER A 40 0.08 -10.34 -16.92
C SER A 40 1.55 -10.50 -17.28
N SER A 41 2.47 -10.17 -16.34
CA SER A 41 3.90 -10.00 -16.64
C SER A 41 4.81 -10.98 -15.89
N GLY A 42 4.25 -11.75 -14.95
CA GLY A 42 5.02 -12.58 -14.03
C GLY A 42 5.67 -11.77 -12.89
N LEU A 43 6.20 -12.47 -11.88
CA LEU A 43 6.79 -11.86 -10.69
C LEU A 43 8.08 -11.06 -10.98
N GLY A 44 8.77 -11.36 -12.10
CA GLY A 44 9.97 -10.63 -12.52
C GLY A 44 9.76 -9.12 -12.73
N ILE A 45 8.52 -8.67 -12.93
CA ILE A 45 8.20 -7.23 -13.02
C ILE A 45 8.53 -6.47 -11.72
N VAL A 46 8.46 -7.14 -10.57
CA VAL A 46 8.86 -6.57 -9.28
C VAL A 46 10.35 -6.20 -9.31
N THR A 47 11.20 -7.11 -9.82
CA THR A 47 12.65 -6.88 -9.98
C THR A 47 12.93 -5.70 -10.89
N GLU A 48 12.22 -5.58 -12.02
CA GLU A 48 12.43 -4.48 -12.95
C GLU A 48 12.05 -3.13 -12.32
N ILE A 49 10.88 -3.03 -11.68
CA ILE A 49 10.40 -1.78 -11.08
C ILE A 49 11.21 -1.41 -9.83
N SER A 50 11.73 -2.39 -9.08
CA SER A 50 12.57 -2.13 -7.89
C SER A 50 13.90 -1.42 -8.20
N LYS A 51 14.31 -1.36 -9.47
CA LYS A 51 15.47 -0.58 -9.91
C LYS A 51 15.22 0.93 -9.84
N PHE A 52 13.98 1.38 -9.89
CA PHE A 52 13.61 2.79 -9.94
C PHE A 52 13.10 3.31 -8.60
N ALA A 53 12.33 2.52 -7.87
CA ALA A 53 11.70 2.94 -6.62
C ALA A 53 11.50 1.78 -5.64
N LYS A 54 11.22 2.10 -4.38
CA LYS A 54 10.76 1.13 -3.39
C LYS A 54 9.46 0.48 -3.85
N VAL A 55 9.42 -0.87 -3.89
CA VAL A 55 8.23 -1.63 -4.30
C VAL A 55 7.53 -2.23 -3.08
N ILE A 56 6.21 -2.08 -3.03
CA ILE A 56 5.31 -2.74 -2.07
C ILE A 56 4.36 -3.64 -2.86
N CYS A 57 4.38 -4.94 -2.61
CA CYS A 57 3.46 -5.89 -3.25
C CYS A 57 2.13 -5.95 -2.48
N ASP A 58 1.07 -5.44 -3.11
CA ASP A 58 -0.29 -5.44 -2.56
C ASP A 58 -1.05 -6.70 -2.98
N PHE A 59 -0.59 -7.85 -2.46
CA PHE A 59 -1.23 -9.13 -2.76
C PHE A 59 -2.32 -9.49 -1.75
N LYS A 60 -2.54 -8.64 -0.74
CA LYS A 60 -3.53 -8.87 0.32
C LYS A 60 -3.49 -10.31 0.83
N VAL A 61 -2.27 -10.77 1.14
CA VAL A 61 -1.98 -12.16 1.51
C VAL A 61 -2.88 -12.57 2.67
N ALA A 62 -3.57 -13.70 2.52
CA ALA A 62 -4.62 -14.10 3.44
C ALA A 62 -4.82 -15.62 3.45
N ASP A 63 -3.76 -16.37 3.72
CA ASP A 63 -3.75 -17.83 3.71
C ASP A 63 -3.23 -18.39 5.04
N ILE A 64 -3.05 -19.69 5.12
CA ILE A 64 -2.40 -20.38 6.25
C ILE A 64 -0.92 -19.95 6.37
N PRO A 65 -0.30 -20.05 7.55
CA PRO A 65 1.06 -19.57 7.79
C PRO A 65 2.10 -20.03 6.77
N ASN A 66 2.10 -21.33 6.44
CA ASN A 66 3.07 -21.87 5.47
C ASN A 66 2.96 -21.26 4.07
N THR A 67 1.74 -21.08 3.56
CA THR A 67 1.50 -20.47 2.24
C THR A 67 1.89 -18.99 2.27
N ASN A 68 1.54 -18.26 3.34
CA ASN A 68 1.92 -16.85 3.51
C ASN A 68 3.45 -16.68 3.51
N ARG A 69 4.18 -17.57 4.19
CA ARG A 69 5.64 -17.57 4.20
C ARG A 69 6.20 -17.74 2.79
N LEU A 70 5.75 -18.75 2.03
CA LEU A 70 6.22 -19.03 0.66
C LEU A 70 5.95 -17.87 -0.31
N ILE A 71 4.76 -17.26 -0.21
CA ILE A 71 4.42 -16.07 -1.01
C ILE A 71 5.39 -14.92 -0.68
N THR A 72 5.63 -14.69 0.62
CA THR A 72 6.46 -13.59 1.10
C THR A 72 7.93 -13.77 0.70
N GLU A 73 8.46 -14.98 0.84
CA GLU A 73 9.81 -15.35 0.37
C GLU A 73 9.96 -14.99 -1.12
N SER A 74 9.06 -15.48 -1.98
CA SER A 74 9.10 -15.23 -3.42
C SER A 74 9.04 -13.73 -3.76
N VAL A 75 8.20 -12.97 -3.05
CA VAL A 75 8.02 -11.52 -3.25
C VAL A 75 9.28 -10.74 -2.85
N PHE A 76 9.91 -11.09 -1.73
CA PHE A 76 11.11 -10.41 -1.25
C PHE A 76 12.34 -10.80 -2.07
N GLU A 77 12.46 -12.05 -2.53
CA GLU A 77 13.48 -12.50 -3.47
C GLU A 77 13.39 -11.76 -4.82
N ALA A 78 12.17 -11.44 -5.27
CA ALA A 78 11.97 -10.62 -6.47
C ALA A 78 12.35 -9.13 -6.27
N GLY A 79 12.70 -8.69 -5.06
CA GLY A 79 13.21 -7.35 -4.78
C GLY A 79 12.20 -6.40 -4.11
N ALA A 80 11.00 -6.85 -3.75
CA ALA A 80 10.06 -6.03 -3.00
C ALA A 80 10.62 -5.62 -1.63
N GLN A 81 10.29 -4.40 -1.19
CA GLN A 81 10.65 -3.88 0.11
C GLN A 81 9.50 -3.92 1.11
N GLY A 82 8.31 -4.31 0.64
CA GLY A 82 7.15 -4.46 1.50
C GLY A 82 6.05 -5.33 0.89
N ILE A 83 5.15 -5.78 1.76
CA ILE A 83 4.01 -6.61 1.40
C ILE A 83 2.76 -6.14 2.16
N ILE A 84 1.59 -6.28 1.55
CA ILE A 84 0.30 -6.00 2.18
C ILE A 84 -0.45 -7.33 2.40
N ALA A 85 -0.91 -7.54 3.62
CA ALA A 85 -1.65 -8.72 4.05
C ALA A 85 -2.97 -8.35 4.73
N HIS A 86 -3.92 -9.27 4.76
CA HIS A 86 -5.15 -9.13 5.57
C HIS A 86 -4.94 -9.60 7.01
N ALA A 87 -5.65 -8.97 7.96
CA ALA A 87 -5.64 -9.36 9.38
C ALA A 87 -6.50 -10.60 9.68
N PHE A 88 -7.60 -10.81 8.93
CA PHE A 88 -8.61 -11.79 9.27
C PHE A 88 -8.15 -13.27 9.33
N PRO A 89 -7.03 -13.72 8.69
CA PRO A 89 -6.53 -15.06 8.92
C PRO A 89 -5.90 -15.26 10.31
N GLY A 90 -5.69 -14.17 11.06
CA GLY A 90 -5.19 -14.20 12.43
C GLY A 90 -3.68 -14.03 12.57
N LEU A 91 -3.24 -13.99 13.82
CA LEU A 91 -1.89 -13.63 14.22
C LEU A 91 -0.80 -14.53 13.62
N GLU A 92 -0.99 -15.85 13.66
CA GLU A 92 0.03 -16.80 13.18
C GLU A 92 0.28 -16.65 11.66
N SER A 93 -0.75 -16.30 10.89
CA SER A 93 -0.62 -15.98 9.47
C SER A 93 0.20 -14.71 9.23
N LEU A 94 0.02 -13.68 10.07
CA LEU A 94 0.81 -12.44 10.00
C LEU A 94 2.25 -12.65 10.49
N LYS A 95 2.47 -13.44 11.57
CA LYS A 95 3.80 -13.79 12.06
C LYS A 95 4.64 -14.50 11.00
N ALA A 96 4.04 -15.44 10.27
CA ALA A 96 4.72 -16.16 9.20
C ALA A 96 5.25 -15.24 8.09
N ILE A 97 4.57 -14.11 7.83
CA ILE A 97 5.03 -13.06 6.90
C ILE A 97 6.16 -12.27 7.54
N ARG A 98 5.98 -11.80 8.79
CA ARG A 98 6.95 -10.94 9.49
C ARG A 98 8.30 -11.63 9.72
N GLU A 99 8.29 -12.94 9.96
CA GLU A 99 9.47 -13.75 10.24
C GLU A 99 10.35 -14.03 9.02
N VAL A 100 9.83 -13.87 7.79
CA VAL A 100 10.64 -14.04 6.57
C VAL A 100 11.79 -13.02 6.53
N ASP A 101 11.49 -11.75 6.75
CA ASP A 101 12.48 -10.67 6.86
C ASP A 101 11.90 -9.50 7.66
N SER A 102 12.35 -9.35 8.89
CA SER A 102 11.87 -8.29 9.80
C SER A 102 12.33 -6.88 9.40
N SER A 103 13.27 -6.75 8.47
CA SER A 103 13.72 -5.45 7.95
C SER A 103 12.80 -4.91 6.84
N LYS A 104 11.94 -5.74 6.27
CA LYS A 104 10.99 -5.37 5.22
C LYS A 104 9.68 -4.87 5.81
N ASP A 105 8.94 -4.10 5.02
CA ASP A 105 7.66 -3.56 5.47
C ASP A 105 6.53 -4.57 5.40
N LEU A 106 5.77 -4.67 6.48
CA LEU A 106 4.47 -5.35 6.53
C LEU A 106 3.38 -4.31 6.79
N PHE A 107 2.42 -4.20 5.86
CA PHE A 107 1.21 -3.41 6.04
C PHE A 107 0.00 -4.33 6.17
N VAL A 108 -0.83 -4.07 7.20
CA VAL A 108 -1.99 -4.91 7.50
C VAL A 108 -3.27 -4.18 7.11
N VAL A 109 -4.14 -4.83 6.33
CA VAL A 109 -5.44 -4.26 5.92
C VAL A 109 -6.40 -4.29 7.11
N ILE A 110 -6.80 -3.11 7.58
CA ILE A 110 -7.80 -2.95 8.64
C ILE A 110 -9.19 -2.79 8.05
N THR A 111 -9.33 -1.98 6.99
CA THR A 111 -10.60 -1.78 6.29
C THR A 111 -10.37 -1.49 4.81
N MET A 112 -11.41 -1.50 3.98
CA MET A 112 -11.29 -1.41 2.52
C MET A 112 -12.08 -0.23 1.96
N SER A 113 -11.64 0.33 0.82
CA SER A 113 -12.13 1.60 0.25
C SER A 113 -13.44 1.51 -0.53
N HIS A 114 -13.86 0.33 -1.01
CA HIS A 114 -15.08 0.18 -1.79
C HIS A 114 -16.33 0.19 -0.89
N PRO A 115 -17.52 0.52 -1.43
CA PRO A 115 -18.77 0.50 -0.67
C PRO A 115 -18.98 -0.86 0.01
N ARG A 116 -19.31 -0.86 1.31
CA ARG A 116 -19.47 -2.04 2.14
C ARG A 116 -18.22 -2.91 2.29
N GLY A 117 -17.06 -2.41 1.85
CA GLY A 117 -15.80 -3.10 1.98
C GLY A 117 -15.37 -3.20 3.44
N GLY A 118 -15.25 -4.44 3.94
CA GLY A 118 -14.88 -4.70 5.32
C GLY A 118 -16.01 -4.55 6.34
N ASP A 119 -17.29 -4.58 5.93
CA ASP A 119 -18.44 -4.49 6.85
C ASP A 119 -18.37 -5.49 8.02
N PHE A 120 -17.72 -6.64 7.82
CA PHE A 120 -17.53 -7.66 8.85
C PHE A 120 -16.15 -7.59 9.54
N PHE A 121 -15.33 -6.58 9.23
CA PHE A 121 -14.00 -6.42 9.82
C PHE A 121 -14.12 -5.77 11.20
N ASP A 122 -13.46 -6.38 12.19
CA ASP A 122 -13.32 -5.82 13.53
C ASP A 122 -12.07 -4.93 13.57
N ILE A 123 -12.28 -3.62 13.51
CA ILE A 123 -11.19 -2.62 13.47
C ILE A 123 -10.29 -2.74 14.69
N GLU A 124 -10.85 -2.87 15.91
CA GLU A 124 -10.08 -2.98 17.15
C GLU A 124 -9.25 -4.25 17.18
N ALA A 125 -9.84 -5.39 16.85
CA ALA A 125 -9.14 -6.67 16.82
C ALA A 125 -8.01 -6.64 15.77
N PHE A 126 -8.26 -6.07 14.58
CA PHE A 126 -7.24 -6.01 13.53
C PHE A 126 -6.11 -5.03 13.84
N CYS A 127 -6.41 -3.89 14.47
CA CYS A 127 -5.39 -2.97 14.98
C CYS A 127 -4.51 -3.66 16.04
N SER A 128 -5.11 -4.42 16.95
CA SER A 128 -4.38 -5.19 17.97
C SER A 128 -3.44 -6.21 17.33
N LEU A 129 -3.90 -6.96 16.31
CA LEU A 129 -3.05 -7.91 15.57
C LEU A 129 -1.89 -7.21 14.85
N ALA A 130 -2.13 -6.04 14.24
CA ALA A 130 -1.08 -5.26 13.57
C ALA A 130 0.00 -4.77 14.55
N LEU A 131 -0.39 -4.35 15.76
CA LEU A 131 0.54 -3.97 16.82
C LEU A 131 1.33 -5.18 17.31
N GLU A 132 0.66 -6.29 17.61
CA GLU A 132 1.28 -7.49 18.18
C GLU A 132 2.30 -8.13 17.23
N VAL A 133 2.01 -8.15 15.91
CA VAL A 133 2.95 -8.68 14.92
C VAL A 133 4.12 -7.74 14.63
N GLY A 134 4.11 -6.52 15.15
CA GLY A 134 5.11 -5.50 14.82
C GLY A 134 5.03 -5.06 13.36
N ALA A 135 3.82 -4.82 12.86
CA ALA A 135 3.64 -4.30 11.50
C ALA A 135 4.31 -2.93 11.34
N THR A 136 4.77 -2.61 10.12
CA THR A 136 5.24 -1.26 9.78
C THR A 136 4.09 -0.27 9.78
N GLY A 137 2.91 -0.73 9.37
CA GLY A 137 1.72 0.11 9.28
C GLY A 137 0.48 -0.66 8.87
N VAL A 138 -0.56 0.11 8.58
CA VAL A 138 -1.88 -0.41 8.24
C VAL A 138 -2.45 0.26 6.99
N ILE A 139 -3.45 -0.36 6.39
CA ILE A 139 -4.24 0.19 5.29
C ILE A 139 -5.60 0.62 5.84
N ALA A 140 -5.92 1.91 5.68
CA ALA A 140 -7.20 2.52 6.04
C ALA A 140 -7.63 3.51 4.94
N PRO A 141 -8.87 3.44 4.40
CA PRO A 141 -9.23 4.14 3.18
C PRO A 141 -9.49 5.64 3.39
N ALA A 142 -9.05 6.47 2.44
CA ALA A 142 -9.32 7.91 2.40
C ALA A 142 -10.80 8.25 2.17
N THR A 143 -11.63 7.28 1.79
CA THR A 143 -13.08 7.44 1.64
C THR A 143 -13.83 7.46 2.97
N ARG A 144 -13.14 7.14 4.08
CA ARG A 144 -13.69 7.12 5.44
C ARG A 144 -12.68 7.73 6.42
N PRO A 145 -12.53 9.07 6.44
CA PRO A 145 -11.57 9.75 7.32
C PRO A 145 -11.85 9.52 8.81
N GLU A 146 -13.08 9.28 9.20
CA GLU A 146 -13.47 8.89 10.55
C GLU A 146 -12.85 7.55 10.99
N ASP A 147 -12.78 6.56 10.10
CA ASP A 147 -12.08 5.30 10.37
C ASP A 147 -10.58 5.53 10.52
N ILE A 148 -9.98 6.42 9.70
CA ILE A 148 -8.55 6.76 9.83
C ILE A 148 -8.25 7.34 11.21
N SER A 149 -9.07 8.29 11.68
CA SER A 149 -8.90 8.91 12.99
C SER A 149 -8.99 7.88 14.11
N ARG A 150 -10.04 7.03 14.08
CA ARG A 150 -10.21 5.93 15.06
C ARG A 150 -9.03 4.95 15.04
N ILE A 151 -8.57 4.55 13.85
CA ILE A 151 -7.42 3.66 13.70
C ILE A 151 -6.16 4.32 14.23
N ARG A 152 -5.92 5.60 13.96
CA ARG A 152 -4.77 6.35 14.48
C ARG A 152 -4.71 6.32 16.00
N ASP A 153 -5.84 6.51 16.67
CA ASP A 153 -5.94 6.46 18.14
C ASP A 153 -5.58 5.07 18.68
N LEU A 154 -5.92 4.00 17.94
CA LEU A 154 -5.67 2.62 18.34
C LEU A 154 -4.21 2.18 18.10
N ILE A 155 -3.59 2.59 16.99
CA ILE A 155 -2.28 2.07 16.57
C ILE A 155 -1.09 2.96 16.93
N GLY A 156 -1.33 4.16 17.46
CA GLY A 156 -0.27 5.11 17.84
C GLY A 156 0.63 5.50 16.65
N ASN A 157 1.89 5.09 16.67
CA ASN A 157 2.91 5.52 15.70
C ASN A 157 3.07 4.63 14.46
N LEU A 158 2.31 3.54 14.32
CA LEU A 158 2.33 2.76 13.08
C LEU A 158 1.89 3.63 11.89
N LYS A 159 2.43 3.35 10.71
CA LYS A 159 2.09 4.12 9.51
C LYS A 159 0.69 3.79 9.00
N ILE A 160 -0.03 4.80 8.50
CA ILE A 160 -1.31 4.61 7.81
C ILE A 160 -1.13 4.95 6.33
N MET A 161 -1.39 3.97 5.44
CA MET A 161 -1.51 4.19 4.00
C MET A 161 -2.98 4.21 3.60
N SER A 162 -3.40 5.29 2.93
CA SER A 162 -4.79 5.53 2.61
C SER A 162 -5.07 5.47 1.11
N PRO A 163 -5.67 4.36 0.61
CA PRO A 163 -6.19 4.26 -0.75
C PRO A 163 -7.53 4.96 -0.91
N GLY A 164 -7.95 5.13 -2.18
CA GLY A 164 -9.30 5.58 -2.52
C GLY A 164 -9.41 7.07 -2.84
N VAL A 165 -8.30 7.76 -3.00
CA VAL A 165 -8.27 9.17 -3.43
C VAL A 165 -8.56 9.29 -4.93
N GLY A 166 -9.24 10.37 -5.32
CA GLY A 166 -9.62 10.67 -6.69
C GLY A 166 -10.72 9.75 -7.21
N ALA A 167 -10.39 8.74 -7.97
CA ALA A 167 -11.36 7.88 -8.67
C ALA A 167 -12.40 7.16 -7.77
N GLN A 168 -12.18 7.08 -6.46
CA GLN A 168 -13.13 6.50 -5.49
C GLN A 168 -13.76 7.58 -4.59
N GLY A 169 -13.50 8.87 -4.83
CA GLY A 169 -14.13 10.00 -4.15
C GLY A 169 -13.48 10.39 -2.81
N GLY A 170 -12.41 9.73 -2.37
CA GLY A 170 -11.69 10.11 -1.16
C GLY A 170 -10.91 11.43 -1.34
N ASN A 171 -10.83 12.22 -0.27
CA ASN A 171 -10.10 13.48 -0.19
C ASN A 171 -8.76 13.27 0.52
N SER A 172 -7.65 13.58 -0.18
CA SER A 172 -6.30 13.40 0.36
C SER A 172 -6.03 14.27 1.60
N LYS A 173 -6.47 15.54 1.58
CA LYS A 173 -6.26 16.49 2.69
C LYS A 173 -7.03 16.08 3.93
N GLU A 174 -8.26 15.58 3.77
CA GLU A 174 -9.06 15.05 4.88
C GLU A 174 -8.42 13.79 5.48
N ALA A 175 -7.93 12.87 4.63
CA ALA A 175 -7.23 11.68 5.07
C ALA A 175 -5.95 12.02 5.86
N LEU A 176 -5.14 12.98 5.38
CA LEU A 176 -3.94 13.44 6.08
C LEU A 176 -4.28 14.11 7.42
N LYS A 177 -5.31 14.97 7.48
CA LYS A 177 -5.79 15.58 8.71
C LYS A 177 -6.30 14.54 9.72
N ALA A 178 -6.91 13.46 9.24
CA ALA A 178 -7.38 12.35 10.06
C ALA A 178 -6.24 11.46 10.58
N GLY A 179 -5.00 11.66 10.11
CA GLY A 179 -3.83 10.94 10.60
C GLY A 179 -3.18 9.97 9.61
N ALA A 180 -3.55 9.98 8.32
CA ALA A 180 -2.83 9.22 7.31
C ALA A 180 -1.39 9.74 7.13
N ASP A 181 -0.43 8.82 6.96
CA ASP A 181 0.97 9.15 6.65
C ASP A 181 1.21 9.20 5.15
N PHE A 182 0.57 8.29 4.41
CA PHE A 182 0.73 8.15 2.96
C PHE A 182 -0.62 8.06 2.25
N ILE A 183 -0.65 8.63 1.07
CA ILE A 183 -1.82 8.60 0.18
C ILE A 183 -1.50 7.74 -1.03
N ILE A 184 -2.38 6.78 -1.32
CA ILE A 184 -2.24 5.89 -2.47
C ILE A 184 -3.10 6.42 -3.62
N VAL A 185 -2.47 6.75 -4.74
CA VAL A 185 -3.12 7.19 -5.97
C VAL A 185 -2.79 6.21 -7.10
N GLY A 186 -3.78 5.78 -7.86
CA GLY A 186 -3.62 4.86 -8.98
C GLY A 186 -3.95 5.52 -10.31
N ARG A 187 -5.19 5.35 -10.78
CA ARG A 187 -5.68 5.77 -12.11
C ARG A 187 -5.43 7.23 -12.45
N GLY A 188 -5.46 8.13 -11.47
CA GLY A 188 -5.17 9.55 -11.68
C GLY A 188 -3.73 9.82 -12.12
N ILE A 189 -2.82 8.86 -11.94
CA ILE A 189 -1.42 8.95 -12.38
C ILE A 189 -1.19 8.04 -13.58
N TYR A 190 -1.35 6.71 -13.46
CA TYR A 190 -0.90 5.80 -14.51
C TYR A 190 -1.77 5.81 -15.78
N LEU A 191 -2.99 6.37 -15.74
CA LEU A 191 -3.84 6.61 -16.92
C LEU A 191 -3.73 8.05 -17.46
N SER A 192 -2.92 8.91 -16.83
CA SER A 192 -2.66 10.26 -17.36
C SER A 192 -1.86 10.20 -18.66
N ASP A 193 -2.07 11.20 -19.52
CA ASP A 193 -1.24 11.41 -20.70
C ASP A 193 0.22 11.73 -20.33
N ASN A 194 0.44 12.33 -19.15
CA ASN A 194 1.76 12.63 -18.57
C ASN A 194 1.83 12.13 -17.11
N PRO A 195 2.21 10.86 -16.86
CA PRO A 195 2.27 10.30 -15.50
C PRO A 195 3.23 11.05 -14.56
N ALA A 196 4.36 11.54 -15.06
CA ALA A 196 5.33 12.28 -14.27
C ALA A 196 4.74 13.60 -13.73
N GLU A 197 4.11 14.39 -14.60
CA GLU A 197 3.47 15.65 -14.22
C GLU A 197 2.32 15.42 -13.24
N ALA A 198 1.50 14.38 -13.48
CA ALA A 198 0.43 14.01 -12.56
C ALA A 198 0.98 13.62 -11.19
N ALA A 199 2.04 12.81 -11.14
CA ALA A 199 2.68 12.41 -9.88
C ALA A 199 3.30 13.60 -9.14
N GLU A 200 3.96 14.50 -9.85
CA GLU A 200 4.51 15.74 -9.28
C GLU A 200 3.41 16.61 -8.66
N GLN A 201 2.30 16.80 -9.38
CA GLN A 201 1.17 17.58 -8.88
C GLN A 201 0.57 16.96 -7.62
N TYR A 202 0.29 15.63 -7.64
CA TYR A 202 -0.20 14.95 -6.45
C TYR A 202 0.79 15.04 -5.29
N SER A 203 2.09 14.91 -5.53
CA SER A 203 3.11 15.01 -4.48
C SER A 203 3.11 16.39 -3.83
N ARG A 204 3.01 17.48 -4.62
CA ARG A 204 2.90 18.85 -4.12
C ARG A 204 1.61 19.08 -3.31
N ASP A 205 0.48 18.56 -3.79
CA ASP A 205 -0.82 18.70 -3.10
C ASP A 205 -0.86 17.99 -1.72
N LEU A 206 0.07 17.06 -1.48
CA LEU A 206 0.25 16.33 -0.22
C LEU A 206 1.27 17.00 0.73
N GLU A 207 1.96 18.04 0.29
CA GLU A 207 2.76 18.88 1.19
C GLU A 207 1.76 19.63 2.10
N ILE A 208 1.86 19.39 3.40
CA ILE A 208 1.05 20.16 4.37
C ILE A 208 1.76 21.48 4.55
N ASP A 209 1.08 22.60 4.24
CA ASP A 209 1.49 23.91 4.71
C ASP A 209 1.42 23.88 6.25
N ASP A 210 2.57 23.98 6.90
CA ASP A 210 2.69 24.11 8.37
C ASP A 210 2.06 25.41 8.89
#